data_9ec0e759a2a77c8d9d949c4432780ea2
#
_entry.id   9ec0e759a2a77c8d9d949c4432780ea2
#
_cell.length_a   1.000
_cell.length_b   1.000
_cell.length_c   1.000
_cell.angle_alpha   90.00
_cell.angle_beta   90.00
_cell.angle_gamma   90.00
#
_symmetry.space_group_name_H-M   'P 1'
#
loop_
_entity.id
_entity.type
_entity.pdbx_description
1 polymer ?
#
loop_
_entity_poly.entity_id
_entity_poly.type
_entity_poly.pdbx_seq_one_letter_code
_entity_poly.pdbx_strand_id
1 'polypeptide(L)'
;MVTGIEAKIEGTTVKLTWNKVSGADKYAIYSKIKAGDKWSKIITVKDTSSFVDVNPCVNCTNYYSVRGYSSSTKTYGVMNKTGVSIYVKDSDEVRPTITPEPTDTPDPDDEVDHATPEQKAQEVFKLVNTERMKAGLQPYKYDLRLEKAAMVRSKEIAVKFSHERPDGTSCGTAVTQAGAGSPTDENIGMGTSSAEEVMKAWMDSLGHKIAILSKNNTHIGVGYYKGHWVQTFSDNPDKKCTFTINANGGVFSDGTSIKFFVIQHIFNRFSKEKILFSDISS
;
A
#
# COMPACT_ATOMS: atom_id res chain seq x y z
N MET A 1 -13.58 26.68 2.18
CA MET A 1 -13.71 25.22 2.00
C MET A 1 -13.80 24.93 0.51
N VAL A 2 -13.13 23.88 0.01
CA VAL A 2 -13.25 23.44 -1.38
C VAL A 2 -14.60 22.77 -1.59
N THR A 3 -15.28 23.11 -2.68
CA THR A 3 -16.60 22.58 -3.07
C THR A 3 -16.53 21.99 -4.49
N GLY A 4 -17.60 21.31 -4.92
CA GLY A 4 -17.66 20.72 -6.26
C GLY A 4 -16.60 19.66 -6.50
N ILE A 5 -16.24 18.90 -5.45
CA ILE A 5 -15.32 17.77 -5.58
C ILE A 5 -16.07 16.66 -6.28
N GLU A 6 -15.56 16.25 -7.44
CA GLU A 6 -16.08 15.13 -8.23
C GLU A 6 -14.98 14.10 -8.45
N ALA A 7 -15.36 12.83 -8.52
CA ALA A 7 -14.48 11.72 -8.84
C ALA A 7 -15.03 10.94 -10.02
N LYS A 8 -14.19 10.63 -11.01
CA LYS A 8 -14.56 9.88 -12.20
C LYS A 8 -13.51 8.81 -12.48
N ILE A 9 -13.96 7.60 -12.82
CA ILE A 9 -13.05 6.54 -13.29
C ILE A 9 -12.66 6.83 -14.73
N GLU A 10 -11.36 6.84 -15.00
CA GLU A 10 -10.76 6.91 -16.34
C GLU A 10 -9.82 5.70 -16.49
N GLY A 11 -10.31 4.62 -17.11
CA GLY A 11 -9.61 3.33 -17.13
C GLY A 11 -9.45 2.74 -15.73
N THR A 12 -8.20 2.57 -15.28
CA THR A 12 -7.85 2.08 -13.93
C THR A 12 -7.50 3.22 -12.95
N THR A 13 -7.67 4.48 -13.35
CA THR A 13 -7.34 5.66 -12.56
C THR A 13 -8.60 6.37 -12.09
N VAL A 14 -8.46 7.22 -11.07
CA VAL A 14 -9.54 8.10 -10.61
C VAL A 14 -9.14 9.55 -10.84
N LYS A 15 -9.86 10.24 -11.71
CA LYS A 15 -9.71 11.68 -11.91
C LYS A 15 -10.59 12.43 -10.94
N LEU A 16 -9.98 13.32 -10.18
CA LEU A 16 -10.66 14.28 -9.30
C LEU A 16 -10.70 15.64 -9.95
N THR A 17 -11.82 16.36 -9.79
CA THR A 17 -11.96 17.78 -10.13
C THR A 17 -12.61 18.51 -8.97
N TRP A 18 -12.41 19.84 -8.88
CA TRP A 18 -13.00 20.66 -7.83
C TRP A 18 -13.09 22.13 -8.25
N ASN A 19 -13.89 22.91 -7.53
CA ASN A 19 -13.95 24.34 -7.71
C ASN A 19 -12.76 25.05 -7.06
N LYS A 20 -12.03 25.87 -7.81
CA LYS A 20 -10.97 26.71 -7.25
C LYS A 20 -11.50 27.62 -6.16
N VAL A 21 -10.70 27.80 -5.10
CA VAL A 21 -11.04 28.70 -3.98
C VAL A 21 -10.19 29.96 -4.08
N SER A 22 -10.81 31.12 -3.98
CA SER A 22 -10.10 32.40 -3.98
C SER A 22 -9.06 32.43 -2.85
N GLY A 23 -7.84 32.86 -3.16
CA GLY A 23 -6.71 32.94 -2.24
C GLY A 23 -5.99 31.61 -1.99
N ALA A 24 -6.43 30.49 -2.58
CA ALA A 24 -5.70 29.25 -2.58
C ALA A 24 -4.89 29.10 -3.87
N ASP A 25 -3.62 28.86 -3.76
CA ASP A 25 -2.68 28.60 -4.87
C ASP A 25 -2.21 27.14 -4.91
N LYS A 26 -2.40 26.39 -3.81
CA LYS A 26 -2.13 24.96 -3.73
C LYS A 26 -3.35 24.20 -3.20
N TYR A 27 -3.44 22.92 -3.52
CA TYR A 27 -4.51 22.04 -3.06
C TYR A 27 -3.92 20.73 -2.53
N ALA A 28 -4.17 20.45 -1.25
CA ALA A 28 -3.83 19.18 -0.65
C ALA A 28 -4.95 18.17 -0.90
N ILE A 29 -4.60 17.03 -1.48
CA ILE A 29 -5.50 15.92 -1.77
C ILE A 29 -5.38 14.90 -0.66
N TYR A 30 -6.52 14.41 -0.17
CA TYR A 30 -6.60 13.41 0.88
C TYR A 30 -7.41 12.22 0.39
N SER A 31 -7.02 11.02 0.85
CA SER A 31 -7.81 9.81 0.62
C SER A 31 -8.00 8.98 1.88
N LYS A 32 -8.93 8.06 1.80
CA LYS A 32 -9.15 6.95 2.74
C LYS A 32 -9.93 5.84 2.04
N ILE A 33 -9.90 4.63 2.57
CA ILE A 33 -10.56 3.46 1.96
C ILE A 33 -11.79 2.97 2.76
N LYS A 34 -12.01 3.50 3.96
CA LYS A 34 -13.21 3.23 4.77
C LYS A 34 -13.82 4.54 5.24
N ALA A 35 -15.13 4.60 5.29
CA ALA A 35 -15.86 5.82 5.69
C ALA A 35 -15.43 6.36 7.07
N GLY A 36 -15.16 5.46 8.04
CA GLY A 36 -14.75 5.80 9.40
C GLY A 36 -13.27 6.13 9.59
N ASP A 37 -12.43 5.91 8.59
CA ASP A 37 -10.99 6.13 8.70
C ASP A 37 -10.66 7.64 8.75
N LYS A 38 -9.49 7.95 9.29
CA LYS A 38 -8.92 9.30 9.20
C LYS A 38 -8.48 9.59 7.77
N TRP A 39 -8.60 10.85 7.36
CA TRP A 39 -8.10 11.32 6.08
C TRP A 39 -6.57 11.34 6.07
N SER A 40 -5.96 10.67 5.09
CA SER A 40 -4.52 10.68 4.83
C SER A 40 -4.23 11.57 3.62
N LYS A 41 -3.25 12.46 3.75
CA LYS A 41 -2.84 13.34 2.65
C LYS A 41 -2.07 12.51 1.63
N ILE A 42 -2.45 12.58 0.35
CA ILE A 42 -1.76 11.88 -0.74
C ILE A 42 -0.70 12.80 -1.37
N ILE A 43 -1.10 14.02 -1.72
CA ILE A 43 -0.24 14.95 -2.47
C ILE A 43 -0.70 16.40 -2.25
N THR A 44 0.15 17.36 -2.60
CA THR A 44 -0.22 18.76 -2.80
C THR A 44 0.05 19.12 -4.25
N VAL A 45 -0.96 19.67 -4.93
CA VAL A 45 -0.87 20.16 -6.31
C VAL A 45 -0.96 21.69 -6.33
N LYS A 46 -0.31 22.33 -7.31
CA LYS A 46 -0.23 23.78 -7.42
C LYS A 46 -1.02 24.25 -8.65
N ASP A 47 -1.71 25.38 -8.53
CA ASP A 47 -2.41 26.11 -9.58
C ASP A 47 -3.40 25.30 -10.45
N THR A 48 -3.81 24.13 -9.99
CA THR A 48 -4.74 23.24 -10.69
C THR A 48 -6.06 23.08 -9.94
N SER A 49 -7.08 22.60 -10.63
CA SER A 49 -8.36 22.17 -10.06
C SER A 49 -8.67 20.71 -10.38
N SER A 50 -7.64 19.93 -10.72
CA SER A 50 -7.77 18.50 -10.99
C SER A 50 -6.55 17.73 -10.49
N PHE A 51 -6.75 16.45 -10.24
CA PHE A 51 -5.72 15.48 -9.88
C PHE A 51 -6.13 14.10 -10.38
N VAL A 52 -5.18 13.30 -10.83
CA VAL A 52 -5.43 11.91 -11.23
C VAL A 52 -4.74 10.98 -10.24
N ASP A 53 -5.55 10.23 -9.49
CA ASP A 53 -5.04 9.11 -8.71
C ASP A 53 -4.80 7.93 -9.66
N VAL A 54 -3.53 7.66 -9.92
CA VAL A 54 -3.11 6.57 -10.83
C VAL A 54 -3.06 5.22 -10.16
N ASN A 55 -3.22 5.16 -8.84
CA ASN A 55 -3.19 3.96 -8.03
C ASN A 55 -4.32 3.91 -6.99
N PRO A 56 -5.59 4.06 -7.40
CA PRO A 56 -6.69 3.90 -6.47
C PRO A 56 -6.74 2.47 -5.96
N CYS A 57 -7.29 2.29 -4.76
CA CYS A 57 -7.58 0.95 -4.26
C CYS A 57 -8.59 0.25 -5.17
N VAL A 58 -8.20 -0.86 -5.76
CA VAL A 58 -9.05 -1.66 -6.65
C VAL A 58 -9.92 -2.60 -5.82
N ASN A 59 -11.14 -2.87 -6.29
CA ASN A 59 -12.18 -3.64 -5.60
C ASN A 59 -12.56 -3.07 -4.23
N CYS A 60 -12.41 -1.78 -4.07
CA CYS A 60 -12.82 -1.06 -2.87
C CYS A 60 -13.41 0.32 -3.18
N THR A 61 -14.06 0.92 -2.18
CA THR A 61 -14.52 2.31 -2.26
C THR A 61 -13.40 3.23 -1.82
N ASN A 62 -12.94 4.07 -2.73
CA ASN A 62 -11.99 5.13 -2.46
C ASN A 62 -12.76 6.39 -2.07
N TYR A 63 -12.33 7.06 -1.01
CA TYR A 63 -12.87 8.34 -0.55
C TYR A 63 -11.81 9.41 -0.77
N TYR A 64 -12.19 10.55 -1.30
CA TYR A 64 -11.29 11.67 -1.56
C TYR A 64 -11.82 12.96 -0.98
N SER A 65 -10.91 13.82 -0.53
CA SER A 65 -11.19 15.18 -0.11
C SER A 65 -10.07 16.12 -0.57
N VAL A 66 -10.42 17.38 -0.75
CA VAL A 66 -9.48 18.41 -1.21
C VAL A 66 -9.51 19.59 -0.25
N ARG A 67 -8.34 20.11 0.10
CA ARG A 67 -8.18 21.27 0.99
C ARG A 67 -7.31 22.32 0.33
N GLY A 68 -7.82 23.53 0.17
CA GLY A 68 -7.02 24.64 -0.35
C GLY A 68 -5.96 25.10 0.65
N TYR A 69 -4.81 25.52 0.14
CA TYR A 69 -3.72 26.13 0.89
C TYR A 69 -3.34 27.46 0.24
N SER A 70 -3.05 28.46 1.07
CA SER A 70 -2.55 29.76 0.62
C SER A 70 -1.08 29.92 1.02
N SER A 71 -0.20 30.02 0.04
CA SER A 71 1.24 30.25 0.28
C SER A 71 1.50 31.65 0.86
N SER A 72 0.68 32.65 0.54
CA SER A 72 0.84 34.01 1.04
C SER A 72 0.55 34.12 2.55
N THR A 73 -0.46 33.41 3.03
CA THR A 73 -0.82 33.40 4.47
C THR A 73 -0.26 32.19 5.22
N LYS A 74 0.37 31.24 4.52
CA LYS A 74 0.86 29.96 5.05
C LYS A 74 -0.22 29.17 5.79
N THR A 75 -1.48 29.22 5.32
CA THR A 75 -2.63 28.61 6.01
C THR A 75 -3.43 27.70 5.10
N TYR A 76 -3.96 26.63 5.69
CA TYR A 76 -4.93 25.77 5.08
C TYR A 76 -6.36 26.30 5.31
N GLY A 77 -7.17 26.28 4.26
CA GLY A 77 -8.61 26.49 4.39
C GLY A 77 -9.33 25.37 5.19
N VAL A 78 -10.62 25.50 5.37
CA VAL A 78 -11.43 24.46 6.03
C VAL A 78 -11.47 23.21 5.16
N MET A 79 -11.28 22.03 5.78
CA MET A 79 -11.35 20.75 5.09
C MET A 79 -12.79 20.36 4.79
N ASN A 80 -13.05 19.88 3.58
CA ASN A 80 -14.29 19.21 3.24
C ASN A 80 -14.28 17.80 3.82
N LYS A 81 -14.90 17.62 4.99
CA LYS A 81 -14.91 16.32 5.70
C LYS A 81 -15.82 15.28 5.05
N THR A 82 -16.77 15.69 4.22
CA THR A 82 -17.65 14.79 3.47
C THR A 82 -16.89 14.15 2.32
N GLY A 83 -16.17 14.94 1.55
CA GLY A 83 -15.44 14.50 0.37
C GLY A 83 -16.35 13.92 -0.72
N VAL A 84 -15.76 13.06 -1.54
CA VAL A 84 -16.44 12.25 -2.57
C VAL A 84 -15.97 10.82 -2.45
N SER A 85 -16.82 9.87 -2.85
CA SER A 85 -16.45 8.45 -2.86
C SER A 85 -16.73 7.82 -4.23
N ILE A 86 -15.89 6.86 -4.61
CA ILE A 86 -16.03 6.12 -5.86
C ILE A 86 -15.53 4.68 -5.66
N TYR A 87 -16.31 3.72 -6.13
CA TYR A 87 -15.90 2.32 -6.14
C TYR A 87 -15.11 2.02 -7.41
N VAL A 88 -13.89 1.54 -7.28
CA VAL A 88 -13.01 1.16 -8.39
C VAL A 88 -13.05 -0.36 -8.53
N LYS A 89 -13.61 -0.84 -9.64
CA LYS A 89 -13.65 -2.26 -9.96
C LYS A 89 -12.37 -2.66 -10.71
N ASP A 90 -11.86 -3.87 -10.46
CA ASP A 90 -10.81 -4.44 -11.30
C ASP A 90 -11.34 -4.65 -12.72
N SER A 91 -10.69 -4.06 -13.69
CA SER A 91 -10.99 -4.33 -15.10
C SER A 91 -9.90 -5.26 -15.63
N ASP A 92 -10.27 -6.40 -16.16
CA ASP A 92 -9.36 -7.33 -16.85
C ASP A 92 -8.74 -6.73 -18.13
N GLU A 93 -8.96 -5.45 -18.40
CA GLU A 93 -8.43 -4.76 -19.57
C GLU A 93 -7.08 -4.12 -19.28
N VAL A 94 -6.17 -4.34 -20.21
CA VAL A 94 -4.77 -3.88 -20.24
C VAL A 94 -4.67 -2.38 -19.94
N ARG A 95 -3.94 -2.03 -18.88
CA ARG A 95 -3.64 -0.66 -18.45
C ARG A 95 -2.86 0.10 -19.55
N PRO A 96 -3.30 1.29 -19.98
CA PRO A 96 -2.52 2.10 -20.92
C PRO A 96 -1.19 2.53 -20.30
N THR A 97 -0.14 2.47 -21.10
CA THR A 97 1.20 2.95 -20.76
C THR A 97 1.15 4.46 -20.54
N ILE A 98 1.41 4.90 -19.30
CA ILE A 98 1.51 6.33 -19.00
C ILE A 98 2.96 6.76 -19.28
N THR A 99 3.15 7.63 -20.25
CA THR A 99 4.41 8.36 -20.43
C THR A 99 4.57 9.35 -19.26
N PRO A 100 5.69 9.36 -18.54
CA PRO A 100 5.88 10.31 -17.45
C PRO A 100 5.99 11.73 -18.02
N GLU A 101 5.12 12.62 -17.54
CA GLU A 101 5.25 14.05 -17.76
C GLU A 101 6.37 14.60 -16.86
N PRO A 102 7.20 15.54 -17.31
CA PRO A 102 8.36 16.01 -16.57
C PRO A 102 7.93 16.64 -15.24
N THR A 103 8.56 16.18 -14.17
CA THR A 103 8.37 16.69 -12.81
C THR A 103 8.89 18.13 -12.69
N ASP A 104 8.04 19.04 -12.24
CA ASP A 104 8.44 20.37 -11.79
C ASP A 104 9.45 20.25 -10.64
N THR A 105 10.49 21.07 -10.70
CA THR A 105 11.56 21.21 -9.72
C THR A 105 11.00 21.50 -8.33
N PRO A 106 11.58 20.91 -7.25
CA PRO A 106 11.19 21.21 -5.87
C PRO A 106 11.40 22.69 -5.54
N ASP A 107 10.44 23.27 -4.81
CA ASP A 107 10.53 24.61 -4.24
C ASP A 107 11.60 24.58 -3.13
N PRO A 108 12.64 25.47 -3.18
CA PRO A 108 13.76 25.44 -2.22
C PRO A 108 13.40 25.76 -0.77
N ASP A 109 12.16 26.17 -0.46
CA ASP A 109 11.72 26.51 0.91
C ASP A 109 11.03 25.35 1.66
N ASP A 110 10.99 24.12 1.10
CA ASP A 110 10.30 22.95 1.69
C ASP A 110 11.30 21.95 2.30
N GLU A 111 12.31 22.44 3.03
CA GLU A 111 13.40 21.64 3.64
C GLU A 111 13.04 20.92 4.95
N VAL A 112 11.80 20.52 5.19
CA VAL A 112 11.48 19.55 6.23
C VAL A 112 10.64 18.43 5.62
N ASP A 113 11.26 17.26 5.48
CA ASP A 113 10.64 16.02 5.02
C ASP A 113 9.50 15.59 5.96
N HIS A 114 8.31 16.15 5.74
CA HIS A 114 7.08 15.84 6.45
C HIS A 114 6.27 14.73 5.77
N ALA A 115 6.87 13.97 4.83
CA ALA A 115 6.19 12.88 4.17
C ALA A 115 5.82 11.79 5.18
N THR A 116 4.55 11.37 5.16
CA THR A 116 4.10 10.26 6.01
C THR A 116 4.75 8.95 5.57
N PRO A 117 4.81 7.93 6.45
CA PRO A 117 5.30 6.60 6.07
C PRO A 117 4.62 6.05 4.81
N GLU A 118 3.33 6.28 4.67
CA GLU A 118 2.55 5.85 3.50
C GLU A 118 2.93 6.62 2.23
N GLN A 119 3.20 7.93 2.34
CA GLN A 119 3.67 8.74 1.21
C GLN A 119 5.05 8.27 0.73
N LYS A 120 5.96 8.00 1.66
CA LYS A 120 7.28 7.43 1.35
C LYS A 120 7.16 6.06 0.69
N ALA A 121 6.28 5.20 1.18
CA ALA A 121 6.01 3.89 0.58
C ALA A 121 5.50 4.02 -0.87
N GLN A 122 4.59 4.95 -1.13
CA GLN A 122 4.07 5.22 -2.49
C GLN A 122 5.13 5.78 -3.42
N GLU A 123 6.06 6.58 -2.92
CA GLU A 123 7.18 7.10 -3.69
C GLU A 123 8.13 5.97 -4.13
N VAL A 124 8.52 5.09 -3.21
CA VAL A 124 9.29 3.88 -3.55
C VAL A 124 8.55 3.01 -4.57
N PHE A 125 7.25 2.83 -4.43
CA PHE A 125 6.46 2.07 -5.40
C PHE A 125 6.53 2.65 -6.82
N LYS A 126 6.45 3.99 -6.96
CA LYS A 126 6.61 4.67 -8.26
C LYS A 126 8.01 4.45 -8.84
N LEU A 127 9.04 4.59 -8.00
CA LEU A 127 10.44 4.35 -8.41
C LEU A 127 10.67 2.91 -8.87
N VAL A 128 10.12 1.92 -8.14
CA VAL A 128 10.14 0.50 -8.55
C VAL A 128 9.56 0.32 -9.95
N ASN A 129 8.37 0.87 -10.19
CA ASN A 129 7.71 0.71 -11.48
C ASN A 129 8.43 1.47 -12.60
N THR A 130 9.08 2.59 -12.28
CA THR A 130 9.96 3.29 -13.22
C THR A 130 11.14 2.40 -13.65
N GLU A 131 11.82 1.74 -12.70
CA GLU A 131 12.93 0.82 -13.02
C GLU A 131 12.45 -0.41 -13.81
N ARG A 132 11.28 -0.93 -13.49
CA ARG A 132 10.68 -2.04 -14.25
C ARG A 132 10.36 -1.65 -15.68
N MET A 133 9.76 -0.48 -15.90
CA MET A 133 9.48 0.04 -17.25
C MET A 133 10.78 0.26 -18.05
N LYS A 134 11.83 0.82 -17.45
CA LYS A 134 13.16 0.93 -18.09
C LYS A 134 13.72 -0.43 -18.52
N ALA A 135 13.41 -1.48 -17.76
CA ALA A 135 13.81 -2.86 -18.07
C ALA A 135 12.85 -3.60 -19.02
N GLY A 136 11.81 -2.94 -19.56
CA GLY A 136 10.83 -3.54 -20.43
C GLY A 136 9.89 -4.54 -19.74
N LEU A 137 9.72 -4.41 -18.41
CA LEU A 137 8.87 -5.29 -17.59
C LEU A 137 7.53 -4.63 -17.30
N GLN A 138 6.50 -5.46 -17.10
CA GLN A 138 5.22 -4.98 -16.63
C GLN A 138 5.34 -4.36 -15.23
N PRO A 139 4.70 -3.22 -14.94
CA PRO A 139 4.63 -2.65 -13.61
C PRO A 139 4.04 -3.62 -12.61
N TYR A 140 4.54 -3.58 -11.36
CA TYR A 140 3.87 -4.26 -10.25
C TYR A 140 2.55 -3.57 -9.92
N LYS A 141 1.56 -4.35 -9.48
CA LYS A 141 0.35 -3.85 -8.84
C LYS A 141 0.63 -3.63 -7.34
N TYR A 142 0.10 -2.53 -6.79
CA TYR A 142 0.18 -2.30 -5.35
C TYR A 142 -0.90 -3.09 -4.61
N ASP A 143 -0.53 -3.77 -3.53
CA ASP A 143 -1.48 -4.52 -2.70
C ASP A 143 -1.39 -4.04 -1.23
N LEU A 144 -2.53 -3.60 -0.68
CA LEU A 144 -2.59 -3.04 0.68
C LEU A 144 -2.31 -4.07 1.78
N ARG A 145 -2.51 -5.36 1.50
CA ARG A 145 -2.16 -6.44 2.44
C ARG A 145 -0.65 -6.61 2.48
N LEU A 146 0.01 -6.54 1.32
CA LEU A 146 1.47 -6.53 1.23
C LEU A 146 2.04 -5.27 1.89
N GLU A 147 1.46 -4.08 1.69
CA GLU A 147 1.84 -2.87 2.41
C GLU A 147 1.72 -3.06 3.92
N LYS A 148 0.59 -3.58 4.40
CA LYS A 148 0.38 -3.86 5.83
C LYS A 148 1.46 -4.80 6.38
N ALA A 149 1.83 -5.85 5.64
CA ALA A 149 2.94 -6.74 6.01
C ALA A 149 4.27 -5.98 6.04
N ALA A 150 4.58 -5.20 5.02
CA ALA A 150 5.80 -4.39 4.93
C ALA A 150 5.90 -3.36 6.06
N MET A 151 4.78 -2.74 6.48
CA MET A 151 4.72 -1.81 7.61
C MET A 151 4.97 -2.51 8.96
N VAL A 152 4.49 -3.74 9.14
CA VAL A 152 4.84 -4.55 10.32
C VAL A 152 6.33 -4.88 10.31
N ARG A 153 6.84 -5.37 9.18
CA ARG A 153 8.24 -5.73 9.00
C ARG A 153 9.19 -4.55 9.17
N SER A 154 8.84 -3.34 8.69
CA SER A 154 9.69 -2.16 8.87
C SER A 154 9.92 -1.80 10.34
N LYS A 155 8.94 -2.06 11.21
CA LYS A 155 9.08 -1.91 12.68
C LYS A 155 9.90 -3.05 13.29
N GLU A 156 9.75 -4.27 12.80
CA GLU A 156 10.52 -5.44 13.26
C GLU A 156 12.00 -5.31 12.92
N ILE A 157 12.34 -4.90 11.69
CA ILE A 157 13.74 -4.69 11.30
C ILE A 157 14.40 -3.50 12.02
N ALA A 158 13.63 -2.56 12.54
CA ALA A 158 14.15 -1.50 13.40
C ALA A 158 14.64 -2.03 14.76
N VAL A 159 14.16 -3.20 15.19
CA VAL A 159 14.63 -3.90 16.42
C VAL A 159 15.76 -4.87 16.07
N LYS A 160 15.60 -5.66 15.03
CA LYS A 160 16.59 -6.63 14.53
C LYS A 160 16.60 -6.62 13.01
N PHE A 161 17.64 -6.07 12.40
CA PHE A 161 17.78 -6.01 10.94
C PHE A 161 18.04 -7.40 10.37
N SER A 162 16.96 -8.11 10.02
CA SER A 162 16.99 -9.49 9.57
C SER A 162 15.75 -9.83 8.74
N HIS A 163 15.88 -10.75 7.79
CA HIS A 163 14.74 -11.38 7.12
C HIS A 163 13.96 -12.34 8.03
N GLU A 164 14.59 -12.85 9.08
CA GLU A 164 13.90 -13.57 10.15
C GLU A 164 13.19 -12.58 11.07
N ARG A 165 11.95 -12.87 11.41
CA ARG A 165 11.14 -12.06 12.33
C ARG A 165 11.62 -12.23 13.79
N PRO A 166 11.29 -11.29 14.69
CA PRO A 166 11.67 -11.40 16.11
C PRO A 166 11.17 -12.66 16.81
N ASP A 167 10.09 -13.26 16.34
CA ASP A 167 9.52 -14.51 16.85
C ASP A 167 10.16 -15.77 16.26
N GLY A 168 11.22 -15.62 15.43
CA GLY A 168 11.91 -16.71 14.76
C GLY A 168 11.22 -17.24 13.50
N THR A 169 10.11 -16.67 13.10
CA THR A 169 9.41 -17.07 11.87
C THR A 169 9.97 -16.38 10.64
N SER A 170 9.65 -16.90 9.44
CA SER A 170 10.01 -16.29 8.17
C SER A 170 9.27 -14.97 7.95
N CYS A 171 9.90 -14.01 7.25
CA CYS A 171 9.27 -12.75 6.81
C CYS A 171 7.95 -12.98 6.05
N GLY A 172 7.84 -14.05 5.27
CA GLY A 172 6.61 -14.42 4.56
C GLY A 172 5.40 -14.62 5.46
N THR A 173 5.60 -14.96 6.75
CA THR A 173 4.49 -15.07 7.72
C THR A 173 3.79 -13.73 7.96
N ALA A 174 4.49 -12.61 7.87
CA ALA A 174 3.86 -11.28 7.95
C ALA A 174 2.88 -11.04 6.79
N VAL A 175 3.23 -11.51 5.58
CA VAL A 175 2.38 -11.44 4.39
C VAL A 175 1.10 -12.26 4.58
N THR A 176 1.23 -13.51 5.04
CA THR A 176 0.06 -14.38 5.29
C THR A 176 -0.80 -13.87 6.44
N GLN A 177 -0.20 -13.33 7.50
CA GLN A 177 -0.92 -12.70 8.61
C GLN A 177 -1.68 -11.43 8.19
N ALA A 178 -1.17 -10.72 7.20
CA ALA A 178 -1.86 -9.57 6.60
C ALA A 178 -3.01 -9.97 5.68
N GLY A 179 -3.17 -11.26 5.39
CA GLY A 179 -4.23 -11.81 4.53
C GLY A 179 -3.88 -11.86 3.05
N ALA A 180 -2.61 -11.67 2.68
CA ALA A 180 -2.13 -11.93 1.33
C ALA A 180 -1.52 -13.33 1.22
N GLY A 181 -1.68 -13.95 0.06
CA GLY A 181 -1.10 -15.26 -0.24
C GLY A 181 0.23 -15.15 -0.98
N SER A 182 0.86 -16.31 -1.15
CA SER A 182 2.03 -16.51 -2.02
C SER A 182 3.16 -15.47 -1.86
N PRO A 183 3.70 -15.27 -0.63
CA PRO A 183 4.89 -14.43 -0.45
C PRO A 183 6.06 -15.02 -1.24
N THR A 184 6.79 -14.19 -1.98
CA THR A 184 7.90 -14.62 -2.85
C THR A 184 9.24 -14.07 -2.39
N ASP A 185 9.32 -12.75 -2.22
CA ASP A 185 10.55 -12.04 -1.91
C ASP A 185 10.32 -10.96 -0.85
N GLU A 186 11.40 -10.55 -0.18
CA GLU A 186 11.45 -9.38 0.69
C GLU A 186 12.76 -8.62 0.44
N ASN A 187 12.67 -7.31 0.25
CA ASN A 187 13.82 -6.40 0.34
C ASN A 187 13.74 -5.61 1.64
N ILE A 188 14.85 -5.49 2.35
CA ILE A 188 14.96 -4.65 3.55
C ILE A 188 16.07 -3.60 3.34
N GLY A 189 15.87 -2.42 3.92
CA GLY A 189 16.83 -1.31 3.85
C GLY A 189 16.78 -0.47 5.12
N MET A 190 17.87 0.20 5.44
CA MET A 190 17.96 1.12 6.57
C MET A 190 18.96 2.24 6.32
N GLY A 191 18.89 3.30 7.13
CA GLY A 191 19.91 4.36 7.17
C GLY A 191 19.56 5.61 6.37
N THR A 192 18.41 5.64 5.71
CA THR A 192 17.92 6.83 5.00
C THR A 192 16.42 7.04 5.18
N SER A 193 15.95 8.28 5.09
CA SER A 193 14.54 8.62 5.00
C SER A 193 14.08 8.90 3.56
N SER A 194 15.00 8.97 2.59
CA SER A 194 14.74 9.25 1.18
C SER A 194 14.37 7.97 0.43
N ALA A 195 13.28 8.05 -0.33
CA ALA A 195 12.81 6.98 -1.21
C ALA A 195 13.81 6.72 -2.35
N GLU A 196 14.40 7.79 -2.90
CA GLU A 196 15.40 7.71 -3.98
C GLU A 196 16.68 7.02 -3.51
N GLU A 197 17.16 7.36 -2.31
CA GLU A 197 18.39 6.79 -1.77
C GLU A 197 18.23 5.29 -1.49
N VAL A 198 17.14 4.88 -0.84
CA VAL A 198 16.91 3.45 -0.60
C VAL A 198 16.69 2.70 -1.90
N MET A 199 15.96 3.28 -2.86
CA MET A 199 15.75 2.66 -4.16
C MET A 199 17.06 2.51 -4.93
N LYS A 200 17.94 3.54 -4.90
CA LYS A 200 19.27 3.45 -5.50
C LYS A 200 20.09 2.34 -4.85
N ALA A 201 20.12 2.27 -3.52
CA ALA A 201 20.85 1.22 -2.80
C ALA A 201 20.35 -0.19 -3.18
N TRP A 202 19.03 -0.38 -3.30
CA TRP A 202 18.46 -1.65 -3.74
C TRP A 202 18.81 -1.97 -5.19
N MET A 203 18.80 -1.00 -6.09
CA MET A 203 19.15 -1.21 -7.50
C MET A 203 20.64 -1.45 -7.71
N ASP A 204 21.50 -0.93 -6.86
CA ASP A 204 22.95 -1.18 -6.87
C ASP A 204 23.29 -2.57 -6.29
N SER A 205 22.40 -3.20 -5.55
CA SER A 205 22.56 -4.53 -4.96
C SER A 205 21.91 -5.61 -5.84
N LEU A 206 22.69 -6.57 -6.32
CA LEU A 206 22.18 -7.63 -7.19
C LEU A 206 21.03 -8.42 -6.55
N GLY A 207 21.13 -8.75 -5.25
CA GLY A 207 20.09 -9.50 -4.54
C GLY A 207 18.75 -8.76 -4.50
N HIS A 208 18.76 -7.48 -4.12
CA HIS A 208 17.54 -6.67 -4.06
C HIS A 208 16.97 -6.37 -5.45
N LYS A 209 17.84 -6.08 -6.42
CA LYS A 209 17.47 -5.82 -7.81
C LYS A 209 16.74 -7.01 -8.46
N ILE A 210 17.12 -8.25 -8.13
CA ILE A 210 16.46 -9.46 -8.64
C ILE A 210 14.96 -9.45 -8.24
N ALA A 211 14.63 -9.13 -7.00
CA ALA A 211 13.24 -9.06 -6.55
C ALA A 211 12.47 -7.93 -7.27
N ILE A 212 13.10 -6.74 -7.40
CA ILE A 212 12.49 -5.58 -8.07
C ILE A 212 12.22 -5.86 -9.56
N LEU A 213 13.13 -6.54 -10.24
CA LEU A 213 13.05 -6.85 -11.67
C LEU A 213 12.56 -8.28 -11.95
N SER A 214 12.02 -8.98 -10.95
CA SER A 214 11.46 -10.33 -11.14
C SER A 214 10.31 -10.31 -12.13
N LYS A 215 10.30 -11.29 -13.05
CA LYS A 215 9.19 -11.53 -13.99
C LYS A 215 8.07 -12.36 -13.34
N ASN A 216 8.39 -13.03 -12.24
CA ASN A 216 7.44 -13.93 -11.55
C ASN A 216 6.55 -13.17 -10.57
N ASN A 217 7.07 -12.10 -9.95
CA ASN A 217 6.28 -11.27 -9.05
C ASN A 217 5.33 -10.39 -9.84
N THR A 218 4.12 -10.22 -9.32
CA THR A 218 3.05 -9.40 -9.93
C THR A 218 2.61 -8.25 -9.03
N HIS A 219 2.81 -8.38 -7.71
CA HIS A 219 2.35 -7.43 -6.71
C HIS A 219 3.46 -7.08 -5.73
N ILE A 220 3.36 -5.87 -5.18
CA ILE A 220 4.28 -5.33 -4.19
C ILE A 220 3.51 -4.56 -3.11
N GLY A 221 4.03 -4.58 -1.89
CA GLY A 221 3.74 -3.63 -0.83
C GLY A 221 5.02 -3.04 -0.29
N VAL A 222 4.98 -1.78 0.13
CA VAL A 222 6.14 -1.07 0.68
C VAL A 222 5.81 -0.55 2.07
N GLY A 223 6.75 -0.65 3.00
CA GLY A 223 6.63 -0.12 4.36
C GLY A 223 7.84 0.72 4.74
N TYR A 224 7.58 1.78 5.51
CA TYR A 224 8.61 2.65 6.06
C TYR A 224 8.37 2.92 7.55
N TYR A 225 9.44 2.83 8.36
CA TYR A 225 9.42 3.21 9.75
C TYR A 225 10.79 3.75 10.17
N LYS A 226 10.90 5.04 10.47
CA LYS A 226 12.10 5.69 11.05
C LYS A 226 13.41 5.28 10.36
N GLY A 227 13.49 5.45 9.05
CA GLY A 227 14.68 5.10 8.26
C GLY A 227 14.83 3.61 7.95
N HIS A 228 13.83 2.78 8.26
CA HIS A 228 13.78 1.36 7.94
C HIS A 228 12.73 1.09 6.87
N TRP A 229 13.12 0.43 5.80
CA TRP A 229 12.33 0.19 4.62
C TRP A 229 12.17 -1.28 4.35
N VAL A 230 10.97 -1.65 3.91
CA VAL A 230 10.68 -3.03 3.49
C VAL A 230 9.85 -3.01 2.22
N GLN A 231 10.21 -3.88 1.27
CA GLN A 231 9.37 -4.26 0.15
C GLN A 231 8.99 -5.73 0.35
N THR A 232 7.71 -6.05 0.26
CA THR A 232 7.22 -7.42 0.22
C THR A 232 6.60 -7.69 -1.14
N PHE A 233 6.82 -8.88 -1.69
CA PHE A 233 6.39 -9.24 -3.02
C PHE A 233 5.51 -10.49 -3.01
N SER A 234 4.65 -10.60 -4.03
CA SER A 234 3.83 -11.79 -4.27
C SER A 234 3.62 -12.01 -5.77
N ASP A 235 3.60 -13.27 -6.17
CA ASP A 235 3.15 -13.68 -7.50
C ASP A 235 1.63 -13.75 -7.61
N ASN A 236 0.95 -14.04 -6.50
CA ASN A 236 -0.51 -14.11 -6.41
C ASN A 236 -1.01 -13.84 -4.98
N PRO A 237 -1.26 -12.56 -4.59
CA PRO A 237 -1.70 -12.21 -3.24
C PRO A 237 -3.11 -12.74 -2.90
N ASP A 238 -3.89 -13.17 -3.89
CA ASP A 238 -5.22 -13.76 -3.70
C ASP A 238 -5.18 -15.29 -3.54
N LYS A 239 -4.00 -15.90 -3.64
CA LYS A 239 -3.83 -17.32 -3.41
C LYS A 239 -4.25 -17.69 -2.00
N LYS A 240 -5.21 -18.60 -1.91
CA LYS A 240 -5.74 -19.06 -0.62
C LYS A 240 -4.67 -19.84 0.16
N CYS A 241 -4.43 -19.45 1.40
CA CYS A 241 -3.64 -20.26 2.31
C CYS A 241 -4.51 -21.37 2.87
N THR A 242 -4.07 -22.63 2.67
CA THR A 242 -4.74 -23.79 3.25
C THR A 242 -3.99 -24.21 4.49
N PHE A 243 -4.67 -24.25 5.63
CA PHE A 243 -4.14 -24.80 6.87
C PHE A 243 -4.66 -26.23 7.03
N THR A 244 -3.76 -27.13 7.37
CA THR A 244 -4.11 -28.49 7.76
C THR A 244 -4.03 -28.58 9.27
N ILE A 245 -5.14 -28.90 9.92
CA ILE A 245 -5.16 -29.20 11.34
C ILE A 245 -5.25 -30.73 11.47
N ASN A 246 -4.24 -31.31 12.15
CA ASN A 246 -4.22 -32.72 12.48
C ASN A 246 -4.71 -32.87 13.93
N ALA A 247 -5.65 -33.78 14.17
CA ALA A 247 -6.19 -34.06 15.49
C ALA A 247 -5.18 -34.79 16.41
N ASN A 248 -3.95 -35.03 15.93
CA ASN A 248 -2.84 -35.64 16.72
C ASN A 248 -3.22 -36.91 17.47
N GLY A 249 -3.89 -37.83 16.76
CA GLY A 249 -4.36 -39.11 17.32
C GLY A 249 -5.81 -39.15 17.76
N GLY A 250 -6.47 -37.98 17.86
CA GLY A 250 -7.93 -37.87 18.05
C GLY A 250 -8.68 -37.79 16.71
N VAL A 251 -9.98 -37.62 16.79
CA VAL A 251 -10.85 -37.36 15.63
C VAL A 251 -11.69 -36.12 15.88
N PHE A 252 -12.00 -35.38 14.81
CA PHE A 252 -12.97 -34.30 14.87
C PHE A 252 -14.40 -34.84 14.98
N SER A 253 -15.33 -33.98 15.35
CA SER A 253 -16.76 -34.32 15.50
C SER A 253 -17.41 -34.95 14.26
N ASP A 254 -16.82 -34.79 13.09
CA ASP A 254 -17.23 -35.42 11.84
C ASP A 254 -16.51 -36.75 11.54
N GLY A 255 -15.71 -37.27 12.47
CA GLY A 255 -14.98 -38.52 12.34
C GLY A 255 -13.68 -38.45 11.52
N THR A 256 -13.26 -37.28 11.08
CA THR A 256 -11.99 -37.09 10.35
C THR A 256 -10.82 -36.84 11.31
N SER A 257 -9.61 -37.31 10.99
CA SER A 257 -8.38 -37.01 11.70
C SER A 257 -7.62 -35.80 11.16
N ILE A 258 -8.02 -35.29 10.00
CA ILE A 258 -7.40 -34.14 9.34
C ILE A 258 -8.51 -33.24 8.78
N LYS A 259 -8.44 -31.94 9.06
CA LYS A 259 -9.30 -30.92 8.46
C LYS A 259 -8.49 -29.92 7.66
N PHE A 260 -8.99 -29.59 6.49
CA PHE A 260 -8.45 -28.55 5.62
C PHE A 260 -9.31 -27.30 5.75
N PHE A 261 -8.70 -26.18 6.14
CA PHE A 261 -9.38 -24.88 6.21
C PHE A 261 -8.82 -23.95 5.16
N VAL A 262 -9.70 -23.41 4.33
CA VAL A 262 -9.37 -22.36 3.37
C VAL A 262 -9.76 -21.04 4.02
N ILE A 263 -8.79 -20.22 4.41
CA ILE A 263 -9.07 -18.89 4.95
C ILE A 263 -9.27 -17.93 3.79
N GLN A 264 -10.51 -17.55 3.57
CA GLN A 264 -10.92 -16.50 2.68
C GLN A 264 -11.37 -15.31 3.56
N HIS A 265 -10.56 -14.26 3.66
CA HIS A 265 -10.92 -12.96 4.25
C HIS A 265 -11.64 -12.95 5.63
N ILE A 266 -11.14 -13.63 6.68
CA ILE A 266 -11.78 -13.57 8.00
C ILE A 266 -10.91 -12.89 9.06
N PHE A 267 -9.97 -12.00 8.72
CA PHE A 267 -9.14 -11.33 9.74
C PHE A 267 -9.73 -10.04 10.33
N ASN A 268 -10.94 -9.62 9.95
CA ASN A 268 -11.57 -8.42 10.55
C ASN A 268 -12.53 -8.70 11.72
N ARG A 269 -12.65 -9.95 12.20
CA ARG A 269 -13.61 -10.29 13.28
C ARG A 269 -13.05 -11.01 14.50
N PHE A 270 -11.79 -11.45 14.50
CA PHE A 270 -11.25 -12.28 15.60
C PHE A 270 -10.25 -11.57 16.52
N SER A 271 -10.52 -10.32 16.94
CA SER A 271 -9.80 -9.79 18.10
C SER A 271 -10.41 -10.18 19.45
N LYS A 272 -11.49 -10.96 19.51
CA LYS A 272 -12.17 -11.32 20.77
C LYS A 272 -12.82 -12.71 20.87
N GLU A 273 -12.70 -13.57 19.88
CA GLU A 273 -13.24 -14.94 20.06
C GLU A 273 -12.11 -15.95 20.21
N LYS A 274 -11.97 -16.48 21.41
CA LYS A 274 -11.24 -17.73 21.66
C LYS A 274 -11.87 -18.80 20.79
N ILE A 275 -11.07 -19.44 19.92
CA ILE A 275 -11.47 -20.72 19.33
C ILE A 275 -11.62 -21.67 20.53
N LEU A 276 -12.85 -21.93 20.94
CA LEU A 276 -13.15 -22.96 21.92
C LEU A 276 -12.95 -24.29 21.19
N PHE A 277 -11.91 -25.02 21.54
CA PHE A 277 -11.67 -26.40 21.13
C PHE A 277 -12.68 -27.36 21.79
N SER A 278 -13.98 -27.03 21.76
CA SER A 278 -15.03 -27.91 22.29
C SER A 278 -15.39 -29.06 21.36
N ASP A 279 -14.80 -29.12 20.15
CA ASP A 279 -15.14 -30.12 19.14
C ASP A 279 -14.12 -31.26 19.01
N ILE A 280 -13.22 -31.41 20.00
CA ILE A 280 -12.32 -32.58 20.07
C ILE A 280 -12.83 -33.48 21.18
N SER A 281 -13.51 -34.55 20.80
CA SER A 281 -13.77 -35.67 21.72
C SER A 281 -12.53 -36.55 21.81
N SER A 282 -12.05 -36.76 23.02
CA SER A 282 -10.97 -37.68 23.39
C SER A 282 -11.39 -39.14 23.23
#